data_21b01b398c70cf65ce4e6513fc1dd713
#
_entry.id   21b01b398c70cf65ce4e6513fc1dd713
#
_cell.length_a   1.000
_cell.length_b   1.000
_cell.length_c   1.000
_cell.angle_alpha   90.00
_cell.angle_beta   90.00
_cell.angle_gamma   90.00
#
_symmetry.space_group_name_H-M   'P 1'
#
loop_
_entity.id
_entity.type
_entity.pdbx_description
1 polymer ?
#
loop_
_entity_poly.entity_id
_entity_poly.type
_entity_poly.pdbx_seq_one_letter_code
_entity_poly.pdbx_strand_id
1 'polypeptide(L)'
;MYRRLIKGSYVLALALLVALRLTAVPSYAQNGELVADLGFRPEQDGFSFQNYGNENNPTNLTSVEMIRIFGAERVCAGAVKEDGSCKLTAPAAAFMKKENADMDGGHCEGMAVLSLVFFEQALDPSAFGAASTSKLRLSRNPLLQREIAYWFQLQVMDEVYKARIVVTPAELVAGLIDAFEQGYLVTLAFYQPDGSGGHAVTPYAVRQLSDTRYDVLIYDNNFPKEERSIEIDVAANTWRYNTAANPNDPPELYEGDATTGSLVIVPLESRYQESFTCSYCGDYIPAERTGAVGKLSFSLNGEANIVITDEQGRELRYVDGTYNNAIPEAGVRFVTNQRARSVGARRAPTVILPNGKYIVRLTRKSSERPATSLTFAKQGNVISVSKLDLSQSLDIEIDPQQIKLKSAAARAMNVQNAVSAGGKHFSYNISGSGDVLTLRLNEGGQMRASGSSGSYSLLVTRTDSEGNSRIFYSSSVNLSDEGEAEFDPAEWEDALTVGYYADDGTFLEAETYTLEALSAGLLDLFDLDRDFIQNFDDEDAWDDAWGLEEEGDFGEAEADGDDQGDPSDTENDSNGGNGGRGGSDPEDDDSGRDSNG
;
A
#
# COMPACT_ATOMS: atom_id res chain seq x y z
N MET A 1 33.73 13.53 -2.21
CA MET A 1 34.52 12.29 -2.24
C MET A 1 34.82 11.74 -0.83
N TYR A 2 33.99 12.05 0.18
CA TYR A 2 34.20 11.65 1.59
C TYR A 2 33.06 10.80 2.19
N ARG A 3 32.06 10.37 1.38
CA ARG A 3 30.87 9.62 1.81
C ARG A 3 30.95 8.08 1.68
N ARG A 4 32.12 7.49 1.37
CA ARG A 4 32.21 6.05 1.00
C ARG A 4 32.63 5.07 2.09
N LEU A 5 32.83 5.47 3.34
CA LEU A 5 33.45 4.57 4.34
C LEU A 5 32.67 4.28 5.63
N ILE A 6 31.36 4.61 5.70
CA ILE A 6 30.62 4.47 6.96
C ILE A 6 29.37 3.57 6.85
N LYS A 7 29.20 2.79 5.79
CA LYS A 7 27.96 2.02 5.51
C LYS A 7 27.74 0.72 6.32
N GLY A 8 28.62 0.32 7.21
CA GLY A 8 28.50 -0.97 7.92
C GLY A 8 28.37 -0.91 9.44
N SER A 9 28.59 0.25 10.06
CA SER A 9 28.77 0.30 11.51
C SER A 9 27.62 0.89 12.31
N TYR A 10 26.67 1.59 11.67
CA TYR A 10 25.69 2.41 12.40
C TYR A 10 24.52 1.63 13.00
N VAL A 11 23.97 0.63 12.31
CA VAL A 11 22.86 -0.17 12.86
C VAL A 11 23.32 -0.98 14.08
N LEU A 12 24.56 -1.45 14.04
CA LEU A 12 25.16 -2.14 15.21
C LEU A 12 25.51 -1.17 16.33
N ALA A 13 25.92 0.06 16.01
CA ALA A 13 26.27 1.07 17.00
C ALA A 13 25.04 1.60 17.77
N LEU A 14 23.93 1.86 17.10
CA LEU A 14 22.70 2.30 17.75
C LEU A 14 22.10 1.18 18.64
N ALA A 15 22.09 -0.08 18.16
CA ALA A 15 21.62 -1.22 18.95
C ALA A 15 22.55 -1.55 20.14
N LEU A 16 23.86 -1.35 20.00
CA LEU A 16 24.83 -1.56 21.09
C LEU A 16 24.83 -0.41 22.12
N LEU A 17 24.62 0.84 21.68
CA LEU A 17 24.57 2.01 22.55
C LEU A 17 23.33 2.01 23.44
N VAL A 18 22.18 1.58 22.93
CA VAL A 18 20.95 1.39 23.72
C VAL A 18 21.16 0.35 24.83
N ALA A 19 21.96 -0.69 24.61
CA ALA A 19 22.22 -1.74 25.60
C ALA A 19 23.22 -1.34 26.72
N LEU A 20 24.04 -0.31 26.51
CA LEU A 20 25.16 0.03 27.42
C LEU A 20 24.90 1.18 28.38
N ARG A 21 23.82 1.96 28.23
CA ARG A 21 23.59 3.16 29.03
C ARG A 21 22.41 3.16 30.01
N LEU A 22 21.88 1.99 30.35
CA LEU A 22 20.82 1.87 31.39
C LEU A 22 21.23 2.27 32.81
N THR A 23 22.41 2.87 33.06
CA THR A 23 22.92 3.07 34.41
C THR A 23 23.13 4.52 34.86
N ALA A 24 22.80 5.52 34.05
CA ALA A 24 22.88 6.91 34.54
C ALA A 24 21.91 7.83 33.79
N VAL A 25 20.66 7.89 34.24
CA VAL A 25 19.83 9.08 34.01
C VAL A 25 20.23 10.10 35.11
N PRO A 26 20.78 11.26 34.76
CA PRO A 26 21.07 12.28 35.75
C PRO A 26 19.76 12.77 36.36
N SER A 27 19.72 12.83 37.67
CA SER A 27 18.66 13.38 38.50
C SER A 27 18.60 14.91 38.31
N TYR A 28 17.98 15.38 37.21
CA TYR A 28 17.65 16.79 37.01
C TYR A 28 16.52 16.94 35.99
N ALA A 29 15.35 17.29 36.44
CA ALA A 29 14.46 18.30 35.87
C ALA A 29 13.12 18.28 36.62
N GLN A 30 12.82 19.37 37.25
CA GLN A 30 11.47 19.65 37.74
C GLN A 30 10.76 20.51 36.68
N ASN A 31 9.54 20.15 36.35
CA ASN A 31 8.60 20.91 35.52
C ASN A 31 8.79 20.89 34.00
N GLY A 32 8.88 19.71 33.37
CA GLY A 32 8.71 19.61 31.94
C GLY A 32 9.82 20.27 31.09
N GLU A 33 11.09 20.05 31.45
CA GLU A 33 12.26 20.53 30.73
C GLU A 33 12.54 19.68 29.51
N LEU A 34 12.89 20.31 28.38
CA LEU A 34 13.39 19.59 27.22
C LEU A 34 14.78 19.05 27.53
N VAL A 35 14.93 17.73 27.54
CA VAL A 35 16.19 17.03 27.74
C VAL A 35 16.90 16.67 26.46
N ALA A 36 16.18 16.67 25.33
CA ALA A 36 16.73 16.57 23.98
C ALA A 36 15.80 17.28 23.00
N ASP A 37 16.37 17.95 22.00
CA ASP A 37 15.64 18.71 20.99
C ASP A 37 16.39 18.67 19.64
N LEU A 38 15.75 18.07 18.63
CA LEU A 38 16.30 17.98 17.29
C LEU A 38 16.33 19.34 16.55
N GLY A 39 15.52 20.30 17.01
CA GLY A 39 15.32 21.59 16.33
C GLY A 39 14.23 21.58 15.26
N PHE A 40 13.63 20.45 14.97
CA PHE A 40 12.44 20.35 14.08
C PHE A 40 11.23 21.02 14.76
N ARG A 41 10.44 21.77 13.97
CA ARG A 41 9.24 22.47 14.47
C ARG A 41 8.05 22.13 13.57
N PRO A 42 7.00 21.46 14.09
CA PRO A 42 5.84 21.05 13.32
C PRO A 42 5.19 22.16 12.49
N GLU A 43 5.17 23.39 13.02
CA GLU A 43 4.56 24.55 12.35
C GLU A 43 5.36 25.04 11.13
N GLN A 44 6.65 24.71 11.05
CA GLN A 44 7.56 25.10 9.98
C GLN A 44 7.94 23.91 9.10
N ASP A 45 8.31 22.80 9.72
CA ASP A 45 8.96 21.65 9.09
C ASP A 45 7.98 20.50 8.82
N GLY A 46 6.79 20.52 9.45
CA GLY A 46 5.69 19.60 9.18
C GLY A 46 4.78 20.07 8.04
N PHE A 47 4.09 19.15 7.38
CA PHE A 47 3.03 19.51 6.43
C PHE A 47 1.84 20.12 7.16
N SER A 48 1.16 21.08 6.52
CA SER A 48 -0.04 21.71 7.09
C SER A 48 -1.36 21.05 6.71
N PHE A 49 -1.32 20.04 5.87
CA PHE A 49 -2.45 19.19 5.51
C PHE A 49 -2.38 17.84 6.23
N GLN A 50 -3.54 17.25 6.46
CA GLN A 50 -3.66 15.96 7.15
C GLN A 50 -3.18 14.80 6.28
N ASN A 51 -2.77 13.71 6.93
CA ASN A 51 -2.57 12.41 6.31
C ASN A 51 -3.85 12.00 5.52
N TYR A 52 -3.66 11.48 4.33
CA TYR A 52 -4.70 11.22 3.33
C TYR A 52 -4.57 9.81 2.76
N GLY A 53 -5.66 9.30 2.22
CA GLY A 53 -5.70 8.07 1.43
C GLY A 53 -5.97 8.36 -0.04
N ASN A 54 -6.68 7.44 -0.72
CA ASN A 54 -6.93 7.53 -2.16
C ASN A 54 -8.25 8.23 -2.53
N GLU A 55 -9.01 8.77 -1.57
CA GLU A 55 -10.35 9.30 -1.81
C GLU A 55 -10.44 10.52 -2.75
N ASN A 56 -9.34 11.20 -2.98
CA ASN A 56 -9.25 12.33 -3.92
C ASN A 56 -8.37 12.00 -5.13
N ASN A 57 -8.19 10.74 -5.44
CA ASN A 57 -7.37 10.22 -6.53
C ASN A 57 -5.98 10.89 -6.59
N PRO A 58 -5.18 10.85 -5.53
CA PRO A 58 -3.84 11.40 -5.57
C PRO A 58 -2.99 10.62 -6.57
N THR A 59 -2.05 11.29 -7.21
CA THR A 59 -1.04 10.60 -8.02
C THR A 59 -0.06 9.89 -7.09
N ASN A 60 -0.18 8.58 -6.96
CA ASN A 60 0.73 7.76 -6.19
C ASN A 60 1.95 7.34 -7.03
N LEU A 61 2.49 6.13 -6.84
CA LEU A 61 3.62 5.63 -7.61
C LEU A 61 3.28 5.55 -9.09
N THR A 62 4.23 5.97 -9.90
CA THR A 62 4.24 5.78 -11.36
C THR A 62 5.48 4.98 -11.76
N SER A 63 5.68 4.73 -13.06
CA SER A 63 6.90 4.07 -13.54
C SER A 63 8.18 4.83 -13.16
N VAL A 64 8.11 6.15 -12.98
CA VAL A 64 9.25 6.98 -12.56
C VAL A 64 9.72 6.62 -11.15
N GLU A 65 8.79 6.47 -10.19
CA GLU A 65 9.13 6.05 -8.83
C GLU A 65 9.58 4.59 -8.79
N MET A 66 8.99 3.72 -9.61
CA MET A 66 9.42 2.32 -9.74
C MET A 66 10.87 2.22 -10.25
N ILE A 67 11.24 3.04 -11.24
CA ILE A 67 12.62 3.16 -11.73
C ILE A 67 13.55 3.66 -10.62
N ARG A 68 13.14 4.68 -9.89
CA ARG A 68 13.93 5.25 -8.79
C ARG A 68 14.18 4.24 -7.66
N ILE A 69 13.20 3.37 -7.37
CA ILE A 69 13.31 2.34 -6.32
C ILE A 69 14.19 1.17 -6.78
N PHE A 70 13.95 0.63 -7.97
CA PHE A 70 14.49 -0.65 -8.37
C PHE A 70 15.51 -0.60 -9.51
N GLY A 71 15.57 0.49 -10.29
CA GLY A 71 16.36 0.62 -11.52
C GLY A 71 15.56 0.24 -12.76
N ALA A 72 15.76 0.99 -13.85
CA ALA A 72 15.03 0.80 -15.11
C ALA A 72 15.21 -0.61 -15.68
N GLU A 73 16.40 -1.16 -15.58
CA GLU A 73 16.76 -2.50 -16.10
C GLU A 73 15.97 -3.64 -15.44
N ARG A 74 15.30 -3.37 -14.32
CA ARG A 74 14.55 -4.38 -13.57
C ARG A 74 13.04 -4.25 -13.74
N VAL A 75 12.56 -3.05 -13.98
CA VAL A 75 11.12 -2.76 -13.98
C VAL A 75 10.57 -2.32 -15.32
N CYS A 76 11.42 -1.90 -16.27
CA CYS A 76 10.98 -1.44 -17.58
C CYS A 76 11.01 -2.56 -18.62
N ALA A 77 9.96 -2.63 -19.45
CA ALA A 77 9.88 -3.44 -20.64
C ALA A 77 10.15 -2.56 -21.86
N GLY A 78 11.37 -2.04 -21.99
CA GLY A 78 11.74 -1.13 -23.07
C GLY A 78 12.52 0.08 -22.58
N ALA A 79 12.68 1.08 -23.45
CA ALA A 79 13.46 2.27 -23.17
C ALA A 79 12.76 3.21 -22.19
N VAL A 80 13.55 3.93 -21.40
CA VAL A 80 13.05 5.06 -20.59
C VAL A 80 12.81 6.24 -21.53
N LYS A 81 11.66 6.87 -21.42
CA LYS A 81 11.24 8.07 -22.18
C LYS A 81 11.94 9.33 -21.67
N GLU A 82 11.80 10.43 -22.42
CA GLU A 82 12.41 11.73 -22.05
C GLU A 82 11.88 12.31 -20.72
N ASP A 83 10.63 12.00 -20.36
CA ASP A 83 10.01 12.41 -19.10
C ASP A 83 10.44 11.54 -17.90
N GLY A 84 11.31 10.56 -18.12
CA GLY A 84 11.79 9.63 -17.12
C GLY A 84 10.87 8.43 -16.87
N SER A 85 9.74 8.34 -17.57
CA SER A 85 8.82 7.20 -17.49
C SER A 85 9.25 6.04 -18.38
N CYS A 86 8.71 4.86 -18.15
CA CYS A 86 8.85 3.73 -19.05
C CYS A 86 7.58 2.87 -19.02
N LYS A 87 7.43 2.00 -20.02
CA LYS A 87 6.48 0.91 -19.94
C LYS A 87 6.98 -0.12 -18.92
N LEU A 88 6.19 -0.41 -17.90
CA LEU A 88 6.59 -1.37 -16.88
C LEU A 88 6.46 -2.81 -17.39
N THR A 89 7.31 -3.70 -16.86
CA THR A 89 7.07 -5.15 -16.97
C THR A 89 5.75 -5.53 -16.30
N ALA A 90 5.08 -6.58 -16.77
CA ALA A 90 3.80 -6.97 -16.20
C ALA A 90 3.84 -7.21 -14.66
N PRO A 91 4.86 -7.91 -14.09
CA PRO A 91 4.98 -8.02 -12.64
C PRO A 91 5.21 -6.69 -11.93
N ALA A 92 5.98 -5.75 -12.54
CA ALA A 92 6.20 -4.44 -11.94
C ALA A 92 4.94 -3.59 -11.92
N ALA A 93 4.15 -3.62 -13.00
CA ALA A 93 2.86 -2.94 -13.07
C ALA A 93 1.86 -3.51 -12.03
N ALA A 94 1.75 -4.84 -11.93
CA ALA A 94 0.89 -5.48 -10.94
C ALA A 94 1.31 -5.18 -9.49
N PHE A 95 2.61 -5.15 -9.22
CA PHE A 95 3.14 -4.76 -7.91
C PHE A 95 2.84 -3.29 -7.60
N MET A 96 3.11 -2.37 -8.53
CA MET A 96 2.83 -0.95 -8.37
C MET A 96 1.34 -0.70 -8.08
N LYS A 97 0.44 -1.34 -8.85
CA LYS A 97 -1.01 -1.26 -8.61
C LYS A 97 -1.38 -1.69 -7.19
N LYS A 98 -0.84 -2.81 -6.72
CA LYS A 98 -1.06 -3.30 -5.36
C LYS A 98 -0.56 -2.29 -4.31
N GLU A 99 0.64 -1.73 -4.47
CA GLU A 99 1.20 -0.77 -3.51
C GLU A 99 0.41 0.54 -3.50
N ASN A 100 -0.03 1.02 -4.66
CA ASN A 100 -0.90 2.20 -4.76
C ASN A 100 -2.25 1.97 -4.05
N ALA A 101 -2.84 0.77 -4.18
CA ALA A 101 -4.04 0.41 -3.45
C ALA A 101 -3.81 0.38 -1.92
N ASP A 102 -2.62 0.00 -1.48
CA ASP A 102 -2.24 -0.06 -0.07
C ASP A 102 -2.18 1.31 0.59
N MET A 103 -1.94 2.37 -0.18
CA MET A 103 -1.91 3.76 0.28
C MET A 103 -3.30 4.32 0.62
N ASP A 104 -4.39 3.62 0.28
CA ASP A 104 -5.76 4.02 0.66
C ASP A 104 -5.94 4.17 2.17
N GLY A 105 -5.22 3.40 2.97
CA GLY A 105 -5.20 3.52 4.43
C GLY A 105 -4.63 4.85 4.92
N GLY A 106 -3.71 5.45 4.18
CA GLY A 106 -3.01 6.70 4.49
C GLY A 106 -1.54 6.68 4.08
N HIS A 107 -0.93 7.85 4.03
CA HIS A 107 0.44 8.10 3.61
C HIS A 107 1.37 8.51 4.77
N CYS A 108 1.02 8.17 6.03
CA CYS A 108 1.70 8.70 7.22
C CYS A 108 3.22 8.48 7.22
N GLU A 109 3.71 7.31 6.81
CA GLU A 109 5.14 7.02 6.71
C GLU A 109 5.83 7.96 5.71
N GLY A 110 5.25 8.13 4.51
CA GLY A 110 5.79 9.02 3.49
C GLY A 110 5.86 10.47 3.95
N MET A 111 4.81 10.94 4.65
CA MET A 111 4.77 12.30 5.20
C MET A 111 5.79 12.48 6.34
N ALA A 112 5.92 11.52 7.24
CA ALA A 112 6.90 11.59 8.33
C ALA A 112 8.33 11.60 7.78
N VAL A 113 8.63 10.73 6.82
CA VAL A 113 9.95 10.66 6.18
C VAL A 113 10.26 11.92 5.41
N LEU A 114 9.37 12.36 4.52
CA LEU A 114 9.62 13.50 3.65
C LEU A 114 9.76 14.81 4.45
N SER A 115 9.07 14.95 5.59
CA SER A 115 9.26 16.09 6.48
C SER A 115 10.70 16.17 7.02
N LEU A 116 11.31 15.03 7.36
CA LEU A 116 12.72 14.95 7.77
C LEU A 116 13.69 15.18 6.62
N VAL A 117 13.38 14.68 5.43
CA VAL A 117 14.18 14.90 4.21
C VAL A 117 14.26 16.38 3.84
N PHE A 118 13.15 17.12 4.00
CA PHE A 118 13.14 18.57 3.85
C PHE A 118 13.87 19.28 4.99
N PHE A 119 13.69 18.81 6.23
CA PHE A 119 14.35 19.38 7.40
C PHE A 119 15.88 19.31 7.32
N GLU A 120 16.44 18.17 6.88
CA GLU A 120 17.88 18.02 6.66
C GLU A 120 18.38 18.63 5.33
N GLN A 121 17.48 19.25 4.55
CA GLN A 121 17.76 19.91 3.27
C GLN A 121 18.31 18.95 2.19
N ALA A 122 18.02 17.65 2.28
CA ALA A 122 18.34 16.70 1.22
C ALA A 122 17.47 16.93 -0.04
N LEU A 123 16.25 17.43 0.15
CA LEU A 123 15.39 18.00 -0.89
C LEU A 123 14.96 19.42 -0.49
N ASP A 124 14.69 20.26 -1.49
CA ASP A 124 14.20 21.63 -1.30
C ASP A 124 12.68 21.67 -1.50
N PRO A 125 11.87 22.10 -0.49
CA PRO A 125 10.44 22.29 -0.65
C PRO A 125 10.06 23.19 -1.83
N SER A 126 10.93 24.11 -2.26
CA SER A 126 10.67 24.99 -3.39
C SER A 126 10.50 24.26 -4.72
N ALA A 127 11.11 23.08 -4.88
CA ALA A 127 10.90 22.21 -6.03
C ALA A 127 9.46 21.64 -6.09
N PHE A 128 8.72 21.74 -4.99
CA PHE A 128 7.34 21.28 -4.85
C PHE A 128 6.35 22.45 -4.68
N GLY A 129 6.79 23.67 -4.97
CA GLY A 129 5.94 24.86 -5.07
C GLY A 129 5.82 25.72 -3.81
N ALA A 130 6.65 25.54 -2.77
CA ALA A 130 6.66 26.41 -1.60
C ALA A 130 8.03 26.48 -0.91
N ALA A 131 8.31 27.59 -0.23
CA ALA A 131 9.59 27.85 0.43
C ALA A 131 9.79 27.09 1.75
N SER A 132 8.77 26.39 2.27
CA SER A 132 8.86 25.56 3.47
C SER A 132 7.83 24.43 3.42
N THR A 133 8.08 23.35 4.14
CA THR A 133 7.20 22.17 4.21
C THR A 133 5.77 22.54 4.60
N SER A 134 5.61 23.41 5.61
CA SER A 134 4.29 23.83 6.11
C SER A 134 3.48 24.69 5.14
N LYS A 135 4.09 25.22 4.08
CA LYS A 135 3.40 26.00 3.03
C LYS A 135 3.07 25.16 1.80
N LEU A 136 3.56 23.95 1.71
CA LEU A 136 3.23 23.03 0.63
C LEU A 136 1.73 22.69 0.62
N ARG A 137 1.18 22.50 -0.55
CA ARG A 137 -0.22 22.11 -0.75
C ARG A 137 -0.28 20.80 -1.50
N LEU A 138 -1.10 19.86 -1.02
CA LEU A 138 -1.29 18.55 -1.64
C LEU A 138 -2.13 18.63 -2.92
N SER A 139 -3.23 19.38 -2.86
CA SER A 139 -4.18 19.47 -3.97
C SER A 139 -3.52 20.05 -5.23
N ARG A 140 -3.75 19.40 -6.37
CA ARG A 140 -3.17 19.78 -7.68
C ARG A 140 -1.63 19.83 -7.67
N ASN A 141 -1.01 19.01 -6.87
CA ASN A 141 0.46 18.91 -6.78
C ASN A 141 0.92 17.44 -6.95
N PRO A 142 0.81 16.89 -8.16
CA PRO A 142 1.16 15.50 -8.41
C PRO A 142 2.62 15.18 -8.10
N LEU A 143 3.53 16.17 -8.25
CA LEU A 143 4.93 15.97 -7.92
C LEU A 143 5.14 15.70 -6.42
N LEU A 144 4.47 16.48 -5.55
CA LEU A 144 4.52 16.26 -4.10
C LEU A 144 3.82 14.96 -3.70
N GLN A 145 2.67 14.65 -4.32
CA GLN A 145 1.94 13.41 -4.06
C GLN A 145 2.79 12.18 -4.36
N ARG A 146 3.46 12.16 -5.52
CA ARG A 146 4.37 11.11 -5.93
C ARG A 146 5.59 10.99 -5.02
N GLU A 147 6.15 12.12 -4.58
CA GLU A 147 7.29 12.11 -3.65
C GLU A 147 6.89 11.52 -2.29
N ILE A 148 5.71 11.87 -1.76
CA ILE A 148 5.17 11.27 -0.53
C ILE A 148 4.96 9.76 -0.73
N ALA A 149 4.39 9.34 -1.86
CA ALA A 149 4.17 7.93 -2.19
C ALA A 149 5.49 7.15 -2.31
N TYR A 150 6.52 7.75 -2.92
CA TYR A 150 7.87 7.17 -2.99
C TYR A 150 8.43 6.86 -1.59
N TRP A 151 8.42 7.84 -0.68
CA TRP A 151 8.94 7.65 0.68
C TRP A 151 8.08 6.69 1.50
N PHE A 152 6.77 6.69 1.26
CA PHE A 152 5.85 5.71 1.86
C PHE A 152 6.23 4.28 1.45
N GLN A 153 6.50 4.06 0.17
CA GLN A 153 6.81 2.73 -0.38
C GLN A 153 8.07 2.12 0.21
N LEU A 154 9.04 2.93 0.59
CA LEU A 154 10.32 2.42 1.09
C LEU A 154 10.21 1.62 2.39
N GLN A 155 9.13 1.78 3.17
CA GLN A 155 8.94 1.02 4.42
C GLN A 155 8.88 -0.51 4.22
N VAL A 156 8.45 -0.97 3.03
CA VAL A 156 8.34 -2.41 2.72
C VAL A 156 9.59 -2.97 2.04
N MET A 157 10.57 -2.14 1.72
CA MET A 157 11.85 -2.60 1.16
C MET A 157 12.65 -3.36 2.22
N ASP A 158 13.30 -4.44 1.80
CA ASP A 158 14.05 -5.34 2.68
C ASP A 158 15.11 -4.61 3.51
N GLU A 159 15.81 -3.66 2.89
CA GLU A 159 16.87 -2.87 3.51
C GLU A 159 16.33 -1.97 4.64
N VAL A 160 15.22 -1.30 4.39
CA VAL A 160 14.57 -0.42 5.37
C VAL A 160 13.89 -1.26 6.46
N TYR A 161 13.20 -2.34 6.08
CA TYR A 161 12.54 -3.20 7.05
C TYR A 161 13.53 -3.85 8.03
N LYS A 162 14.70 -4.27 7.56
CA LYS A 162 15.77 -4.84 8.40
C LYS A 162 16.48 -3.81 9.28
N ALA A 163 16.41 -2.53 8.93
CA ALA A 163 16.97 -1.44 9.73
C ALA A 163 16.06 -0.98 10.88
N ARG A 164 14.85 -1.52 10.97
CA ARG A 164 13.89 -1.22 12.04
C ARG A 164 14.41 -1.73 13.38
N ILE A 165 14.26 -0.91 14.41
CA ILE A 165 14.68 -1.21 15.77
C ILE A 165 13.44 -1.22 16.65
N VAL A 166 13.04 -2.40 17.10
CA VAL A 166 11.96 -2.54 18.10
C VAL A 166 12.54 -2.16 19.45
N VAL A 167 11.87 -1.28 20.15
CA VAL A 167 12.32 -0.72 21.44
C VAL A 167 11.24 -0.86 22.51
N THR A 168 11.67 -0.99 23.75
CA THR A 168 10.79 -0.79 24.91
C THR A 168 10.56 0.70 25.15
N PRO A 169 9.52 1.11 25.90
CA PRO A 169 9.27 2.50 26.21
C PRO A 169 10.46 3.23 26.84
N ALA A 170 11.17 2.58 27.76
CA ALA A 170 12.36 3.15 28.40
C ALA A 170 13.53 3.29 27.40
N GLU A 171 13.73 2.31 26.53
CA GLU A 171 14.76 2.36 25.46
C GLU A 171 14.43 3.43 24.42
N LEU A 172 13.13 3.68 24.13
CA LEU A 172 12.73 4.76 23.24
C LEU A 172 13.23 6.11 23.73
N VAL A 173 12.98 6.45 25.02
CA VAL A 173 13.43 7.73 25.61
C VAL A 173 14.95 7.85 25.53
N ALA A 174 15.68 6.84 26.00
CA ALA A 174 17.14 6.85 25.99
C ALA A 174 17.71 6.95 24.57
N GLY A 175 17.14 6.17 23.62
CA GLY A 175 17.58 6.13 22.23
C GLY A 175 17.32 7.43 21.48
N LEU A 176 16.18 8.11 21.74
CA LEU A 176 15.90 9.41 21.13
C LEU A 176 16.79 10.53 21.67
N ILE A 177 17.08 10.54 22.99
CA ILE A 177 18.03 11.50 23.56
C ILE A 177 19.39 11.36 22.89
N ASP A 178 19.89 10.13 22.81
CA ASP A 178 21.20 9.84 22.20
C ASP A 178 21.21 10.17 20.69
N ALA A 179 20.12 9.84 19.96
CA ALA A 179 19.99 10.15 18.55
C ALA A 179 19.99 11.66 18.26
N PHE A 180 19.23 12.44 19.03
CA PHE A 180 19.12 13.88 18.82
C PHE A 180 20.41 14.63 19.21
N GLU A 181 21.10 14.20 20.26
CA GLU A 181 22.43 14.73 20.62
C GLU A 181 23.46 14.50 19.52
N GLN A 182 23.33 13.42 18.75
CA GLN A 182 24.23 13.07 17.64
C GLN A 182 23.73 13.60 16.28
N GLY A 183 22.55 14.21 16.23
CA GLY A 183 21.94 14.70 14.98
C GLY A 183 21.41 13.58 14.06
N TYR A 184 21.10 12.39 14.60
CA TYR A 184 20.49 11.32 13.84
C TYR A 184 18.99 11.55 13.68
N LEU A 185 18.51 11.38 12.44
CA LEU A 185 17.10 11.50 12.08
C LEU A 185 16.45 10.14 12.04
N VAL A 186 15.30 10.02 12.69
CA VAL A 186 14.53 8.77 12.75
C VAL A 186 13.04 9.05 12.61
N THR A 187 12.30 8.13 12.02
CA THR A 187 10.85 8.06 12.17
C THR A 187 10.50 7.11 13.31
N LEU A 188 9.37 7.34 13.95
CA LEU A 188 8.82 6.49 15.00
C LEU A 188 7.51 5.89 14.50
N ALA A 189 7.46 4.58 14.43
CA ALA A 189 6.24 3.83 14.16
C ALA A 189 5.71 3.22 15.45
N PHE A 190 4.40 3.25 15.62
CA PHE A 190 3.74 2.57 16.72
C PHE A 190 2.52 1.77 16.22
N TYR A 191 2.19 0.74 16.95
CA TYR A 191 1.18 -0.26 16.61
C TYR A 191 0.30 -0.57 17.81
N GLN A 192 -0.88 -1.11 17.56
CA GLN A 192 -1.63 -1.81 18.61
C GLN A 192 -0.85 -3.05 19.07
N PRO A 193 -1.12 -3.59 20.28
CA PRO A 193 -0.41 -4.78 20.78
C PRO A 193 -0.48 -6.01 19.86
N ASP A 194 -1.51 -6.08 19.00
CA ASP A 194 -1.68 -7.15 17.99
C ASP A 194 -0.92 -6.85 16.68
N GLY A 195 -0.12 -5.79 16.62
CA GLY A 195 0.63 -5.37 15.45
C GLY A 195 -0.19 -4.61 14.40
N SER A 196 -1.50 -4.44 14.61
CA SER A 196 -2.38 -3.70 13.69
C SER A 196 -2.33 -2.19 13.91
N GLY A 197 -2.99 -1.42 13.05
CA GLY A 197 -3.18 0.03 13.21
C GLY A 197 -1.89 0.83 13.17
N GLY A 198 -0.89 0.40 12.38
CA GLY A 198 0.42 1.05 12.33
C GLY A 198 0.34 2.50 11.88
N HIS A 199 0.93 3.41 12.68
CA HIS A 199 1.05 4.83 12.37
C HIS A 199 2.49 5.30 12.51
N ALA A 200 2.93 6.19 11.62
CA ALA A 200 4.27 6.74 11.61
C ALA A 200 4.24 8.25 11.84
N VAL A 201 5.14 8.70 12.70
CA VAL A 201 5.28 10.09 13.13
C VAL A 201 6.76 10.50 13.13
N THR A 202 7.01 11.80 13.22
CA THR A 202 8.36 12.36 13.36
C THR A 202 8.59 12.78 14.80
N PRO A 203 9.38 12.05 15.61
CA PRO A 203 9.77 12.49 16.94
C PRO A 203 10.79 13.62 16.80
N TYR A 204 10.64 14.69 17.60
CA TYR A 204 11.51 15.86 17.47
C TYR A 204 12.09 16.39 18.78
N ALA A 205 11.51 16.04 19.93
CA ALA A 205 12.06 16.41 21.22
C ALA A 205 11.63 15.43 22.31
N VAL A 206 12.38 15.40 23.41
CA VAL A 206 12.05 14.65 24.63
C VAL A 206 11.93 15.64 25.78
N ARG A 207 10.77 15.63 26.44
CA ARG A 207 10.46 16.47 27.62
C ARG A 207 10.40 15.57 28.84
N GLN A 208 11.19 15.87 29.85
CA GLN A 208 11.13 15.19 31.14
C GLN A 208 10.12 15.89 32.06
N LEU A 209 9.12 15.15 32.55
CA LEU A 209 8.07 15.65 33.45
C LEU A 209 8.40 15.33 34.91
N SER A 210 9.11 14.23 35.18
CA SER A 210 9.58 13.80 36.49
C SER A 210 10.74 12.80 36.30
N ASP A 211 11.27 12.25 37.37
CA ASP A 211 12.34 11.24 37.32
C ASP A 211 11.97 10.01 36.51
N THR A 212 10.67 9.72 36.36
CA THR A 212 10.20 8.50 35.67
C THR A 212 9.27 8.78 34.51
N ARG A 213 8.81 10.02 34.31
CA ARG A 213 7.82 10.36 33.28
C ARG A 213 8.40 11.30 32.24
N TYR A 214 8.17 10.94 31.00
CA TYR A 214 8.62 11.66 29.80
C TYR A 214 7.50 11.81 28.79
N ASP A 215 7.53 12.92 28.06
CA ASP A 215 6.81 13.13 26.81
C ASP A 215 7.79 13.05 25.65
N VAL A 216 7.55 12.17 24.69
CA VAL A 216 8.19 12.23 23.38
C VAL A 216 7.33 13.12 22.50
N LEU A 217 7.82 14.33 22.20
CA LEU A 217 7.12 15.27 21.32
C LEU A 217 7.23 14.82 19.88
N ILE A 218 6.10 14.81 19.17
CA ILE A 218 6.00 14.30 17.82
C ILE A 218 5.31 15.27 16.88
N TYR A 219 5.77 15.35 15.65
CA TYR A 219 4.93 15.79 14.55
C TYR A 219 4.08 14.60 14.11
N ASP A 220 2.78 14.69 14.40
CA ASP A 220 1.78 13.73 13.92
C ASP A 220 1.07 14.31 12.69
N ASN A 221 1.28 13.67 11.55
CA ASN A 221 0.69 14.10 10.28
C ASN A 221 -0.84 13.91 10.21
N ASN A 222 -1.45 13.19 11.17
CA ASN A 222 -2.89 13.16 11.36
C ASN A 222 -3.43 14.45 12.02
N PHE A 223 -2.57 15.18 12.76
CA PHE A 223 -2.92 16.39 13.51
C PHE A 223 -1.93 17.53 13.19
N PRO A 224 -1.91 17.99 11.91
CA PRO A 224 -0.98 19.03 11.51
C PRO A 224 -1.18 20.30 12.36
N LYS A 225 -0.06 20.95 12.75
CA LYS A 225 -0.01 22.16 13.56
C LYS A 225 -0.41 22.00 15.02
N GLU A 226 -0.61 20.79 15.50
CA GLU A 226 -0.84 20.51 16.92
C GLU A 226 0.44 19.96 17.55
N GLU A 227 0.78 20.45 18.74
CA GLU A 227 1.79 19.78 19.58
C GLU A 227 1.18 18.48 20.10
N ARG A 228 1.81 17.36 19.78
CA ARG A 228 1.38 16.03 20.23
C ARG A 228 2.54 15.35 20.93
N SER A 229 2.23 14.49 21.90
CA SER A 229 3.24 13.72 22.62
C SER A 229 2.80 12.31 22.91
N ILE A 230 3.78 11.40 22.91
CA ILE A 230 3.64 10.04 23.42
C ILE A 230 4.11 10.07 24.87
N GLU A 231 3.22 9.69 25.78
CA GLU A 231 3.53 9.63 27.21
C GLU A 231 4.27 8.35 27.55
N ILE A 232 5.40 8.47 28.27
CA ILE A 232 6.25 7.35 28.68
C ILE A 232 6.44 7.35 30.19
N ASP A 233 6.25 6.19 30.82
CA ASP A 233 6.69 5.93 32.19
C ASP A 233 7.85 4.93 32.15
N VAL A 234 9.08 5.39 32.34
CA VAL A 234 10.28 4.56 32.22
C VAL A 234 10.43 3.58 33.40
N ALA A 235 9.84 3.88 34.57
CA ALA A 235 9.89 2.98 35.72
C ALA A 235 8.90 1.81 35.56
N ALA A 236 7.69 2.08 35.08
CA ALA A 236 6.70 1.07 34.74
C ALA A 236 7.01 0.42 33.39
N ASN A 237 7.86 1.05 32.57
CA ASN A 237 8.19 0.68 31.20
C ASN A 237 6.94 0.54 30.32
N THR A 238 6.07 1.57 30.39
CA THR A 238 4.80 1.66 29.65
C THR A 238 4.74 2.94 28.83
N TRP A 239 3.90 2.92 27.79
CA TRP A 239 3.63 4.07 26.94
C TRP A 239 2.16 4.16 26.61
N ARG A 240 1.71 5.37 26.25
CA ARG A 240 0.39 5.58 25.70
C ARG A 240 0.36 6.81 24.80
N TYR A 241 -0.54 6.76 23.84
CA TYR A 241 -0.84 7.84 22.92
C TYR A 241 -2.33 7.89 22.63
N ASN A 242 -2.94 9.07 22.75
CA ASN A 242 -4.34 9.28 22.42
C ASN A 242 -4.48 9.88 21.03
N THR A 243 -5.08 9.14 20.11
CA THR A 243 -5.30 9.56 18.72
C THR A 243 -6.62 10.29 18.49
N ALA A 244 -7.48 10.47 19.52
CA ALA A 244 -8.73 11.20 19.35
C ALA A 244 -8.46 12.67 18.98
N ALA A 245 -9.03 13.09 17.85
CA ALA A 245 -8.89 14.46 17.34
C ALA A 245 -9.59 15.51 18.20
N ASN A 246 -10.67 15.10 18.90
CA ASN A 246 -11.46 15.95 19.76
C ASN A 246 -11.32 15.46 21.20
N PRO A 247 -10.92 16.31 22.17
CA PRO A 247 -10.81 15.92 23.58
C PRO A 247 -12.12 15.41 24.21
N ASN A 248 -13.26 15.69 23.59
CA ASN A 248 -14.57 15.22 24.03
C ASN A 248 -14.98 13.88 23.41
N ASP A 249 -14.24 13.39 22.41
CA ASP A 249 -14.48 12.08 21.83
C ASP A 249 -13.93 10.99 22.75
N PRO A 250 -14.46 9.77 22.70
CA PRO A 250 -13.86 8.66 23.42
C PRO A 250 -12.37 8.54 23.06
N PRO A 251 -11.48 8.36 24.03
CA PRO A 251 -10.07 8.23 23.77
C PRO A 251 -9.81 6.98 22.90
N GLU A 252 -9.10 7.17 21.84
CA GLU A 252 -8.60 6.13 20.97
C GLU A 252 -7.16 5.84 21.34
N LEU A 253 -6.97 4.98 22.36
CA LEU A 253 -5.68 4.76 22.96
C LEU A 253 -4.86 3.74 22.17
N TYR A 254 -3.64 4.15 21.85
CA TYR A 254 -2.52 3.25 21.59
C TYR A 254 -1.72 3.17 22.88
N GLU A 255 -1.47 1.97 23.33
CA GLU A 255 -0.72 1.74 24.57
C GLU A 255 0.03 0.41 24.53
N GLY A 256 1.04 0.30 25.38
CA GLY A 256 1.82 -0.92 25.48
C GLY A 256 2.87 -0.84 26.60
N ASP A 257 3.63 -1.90 26.71
CA ASP A 257 4.69 -2.07 27.69
C ASP A 257 5.97 -2.66 27.08
N ALA A 258 6.92 -3.04 27.91
CA ALA A 258 8.19 -3.64 27.49
C ALA A 258 8.02 -4.94 26.68
N THR A 259 6.88 -5.60 26.76
CA THR A 259 6.65 -6.90 26.13
C THR A 259 5.83 -6.82 24.85
N THR A 260 5.17 -5.69 24.58
CA THR A 260 4.28 -5.54 23.43
C THR A 260 5.01 -5.41 22.10
N GLY A 261 6.28 -4.93 22.10
CA GLY A 261 7.05 -4.75 20.86
C GLY A 261 6.40 -3.77 19.87
N SER A 262 5.58 -2.85 20.36
CA SER A 262 4.71 -2.00 19.55
C SER A 262 5.31 -0.62 19.21
N LEU A 263 6.54 -0.33 19.66
CA LEU A 263 7.31 0.88 19.33
C LEU A 263 8.50 0.51 18.45
N VAL A 264 8.65 1.21 17.33
CA VAL A 264 9.70 0.92 16.35
C VAL A 264 10.35 2.21 15.85
N ILE A 265 11.65 2.32 16.03
CA ILE A 265 12.48 3.39 15.44
C ILE A 265 12.98 2.94 14.08
N VAL A 266 12.92 3.82 13.08
CA VAL A 266 13.47 3.56 11.75
C VAL A 266 14.42 4.69 11.35
N PRO A 267 15.74 4.40 11.23
CA PRO A 267 16.72 5.41 10.83
C PRO A 267 16.44 5.94 9.41
N LEU A 268 16.46 7.28 9.25
CA LEU A 268 16.23 7.92 7.94
C LEU A 268 17.26 7.45 6.90
N GLU A 269 18.52 7.28 7.31
CA GLU A 269 19.62 6.84 6.44
C GLU A 269 19.38 5.49 5.76
N SER A 270 18.57 4.61 6.37
CA SER A 270 18.24 3.31 5.76
C SER A 270 17.52 3.43 4.42
N ARG A 271 16.94 4.60 4.15
CA ARG A 271 16.17 4.92 2.95
C ARG A 271 17.02 5.54 1.83
N TYR A 272 18.27 5.89 2.12
CA TYR A 272 19.20 6.47 1.14
C TYR A 272 20.04 5.40 0.45
N GLN A 273 19.38 4.58 -0.36
CA GLN A 273 20.04 3.55 -1.18
C GLN A 273 20.10 3.99 -2.65
N GLU A 274 21.07 3.48 -3.40
CA GLU A 274 21.11 3.69 -4.86
C GLU A 274 19.99 2.91 -5.58
N SER A 275 19.64 1.74 -5.05
CA SER A 275 18.52 0.91 -5.47
C SER A 275 18.18 -0.09 -4.37
N PHE A 276 16.97 -0.59 -4.37
CA PHE A 276 16.48 -1.58 -3.40
C PHE A 276 16.38 -2.96 -4.02
N THR A 277 16.41 -4.00 -3.18
CA THR A 277 16.18 -5.38 -3.62
C THR A 277 14.75 -5.53 -4.14
N CYS A 278 14.63 -6.08 -5.35
CA CYS A 278 13.34 -6.37 -5.96
C CYS A 278 13.03 -7.87 -5.85
N SER A 279 12.01 -8.23 -5.12
CA SER A 279 11.64 -9.63 -4.88
C SER A 279 10.85 -10.27 -6.02
N TYR A 280 10.29 -9.47 -6.91
CA TYR A 280 9.44 -9.90 -8.03
C TYR A 280 10.05 -9.62 -9.41
N CYS A 281 11.21 -8.96 -9.47
CA CYS A 281 11.89 -8.63 -10.71
C CYS A 281 12.60 -9.83 -11.32
N GLY A 282 12.96 -9.69 -12.61
CA GLY A 282 13.63 -10.70 -13.40
C GLY A 282 12.67 -11.73 -13.99
N ASP A 283 13.21 -12.73 -14.65
CA ASP A 283 12.41 -13.78 -15.24
C ASP A 283 11.86 -14.76 -14.19
N TYR A 284 10.68 -15.25 -14.44
CA TYR A 284 10.09 -16.37 -13.73
C TYR A 284 10.96 -17.61 -13.88
N ILE A 285 11.34 -18.20 -12.75
CA ILE A 285 12.13 -19.43 -12.73
C ILE A 285 11.30 -20.53 -12.04
N PRO A 286 10.98 -21.63 -12.76
CA PRO A 286 10.32 -22.79 -12.14
C PRO A 286 11.15 -23.35 -10.99
N ALA A 287 10.47 -23.87 -9.96
CA ALA A 287 11.09 -24.32 -8.71
C ALA A 287 12.12 -25.45 -8.89
N GLU A 288 11.98 -26.24 -9.92
CA GLU A 288 12.87 -27.38 -10.21
C GLU A 288 14.33 -26.95 -10.44
N ARG A 289 14.54 -25.69 -10.85
CA ARG A 289 15.88 -25.13 -11.15
C ARG A 289 16.50 -24.34 -10.00
N THR A 290 15.72 -23.86 -9.04
CA THR A 290 16.21 -22.84 -8.10
C THR A 290 16.64 -23.37 -6.75
N GLY A 291 16.36 -24.60 -6.40
CA GLY A 291 16.72 -25.13 -5.09
C GLY A 291 16.57 -24.07 -3.99
N ALA A 292 15.41 -23.91 -3.42
CA ALA A 292 15.12 -23.11 -2.21
C ALA A 292 15.53 -21.60 -2.18
N VAL A 293 15.97 -21.00 -3.28
CA VAL A 293 16.33 -19.58 -3.31
C VAL A 293 15.15 -18.75 -3.81
N GLY A 294 14.47 -18.07 -2.92
CA GLY A 294 13.37 -17.18 -3.23
C GLY A 294 12.41 -17.05 -2.04
N LYS A 295 11.71 -15.95 -2.00
CA LYS A 295 10.63 -15.72 -1.02
C LYS A 295 9.34 -15.45 -1.78
N LEU A 296 8.25 -15.95 -1.22
CA LEU A 296 6.91 -15.63 -1.63
C LEU A 296 6.36 -14.59 -0.67
N SER A 297 5.91 -13.46 -1.16
CA SER A 297 5.13 -12.52 -0.36
C SER A 297 3.64 -12.73 -0.61
N PHE A 298 2.85 -12.65 0.44
CA PHE A 298 1.39 -12.69 0.41
C PHE A 298 0.82 -11.50 1.15
N SER A 299 -0.08 -10.78 0.54
CA SER A 299 -0.72 -9.60 1.13
C SER A 299 -2.21 -9.54 0.80
N LEU A 300 -2.97 -8.90 1.70
CA LEU A 300 -4.40 -8.61 1.53
C LEU A 300 -4.62 -7.10 1.51
N ASN A 301 -5.51 -6.64 0.66
CA ASN A 301 -6.11 -5.32 0.80
C ASN A 301 -7.40 -5.45 1.63
N GLY A 302 -7.36 -4.97 2.87
CA GLY A 302 -8.41 -5.14 3.87
C GLY A 302 -8.10 -6.23 4.89
N GLU A 303 -9.11 -6.68 5.64
CA GLU A 303 -8.98 -7.59 6.77
C GLU A 303 -9.58 -8.97 6.52
N ALA A 304 -8.84 -10.00 6.90
CA ALA A 304 -9.32 -11.37 7.00
C ALA A 304 -8.53 -12.13 8.07
N ASN A 305 -9.07 -13.24 8.53
CA ASN A 305 -8.31 -14.24 9.26
C ASN A 305 -7.51 -15.08 8.26
N ILE A 306 -6.24 -15.32 8.56
CA ILE A 306 -5.29 -16.02 7.69
C ILE A 306 -4.73 -17.23 8.43
N VAL A 307 -4.82 -18.39 7.82
CA VAL A 307 -4.11 -19.60 8.27
C VAL A 307 -3.33 -20.14 7.07
N ILE A 308 -2.02 -20.23 7.21
CA ILE A 308 -1.13 -20.77 6.17
C ILE A 308 -0.52 -22.05 6.71
N THR A 309 -0.69 -23.15 5.98
CA THR A 309 -0.17 -24.48 6.32
C THR A 309 0.85 -24.92 5.29
N ASP A 310 2.02 -25.35 5.70
CA ASP A 310 3.05 -25.92 4.83
C ASP A 310 2.87 -27.44 4.62
N GLU A 311 3.72 -28.05 3.78
CA GLU A 311 3.69 -29.48 3.47
C GLU A 311 3.92 -30.39 4.70
N GLN A 312 4.52 -29.88 5.78
CA GLN A 312 4.74 -30.60 7.02
C GLN A 312 3.62 -30.42 8.04
N GLY A 313 2.55 -29.67 7.66
CA GLY A 313 1.42 -29.36 8.52
C GLY A 313 1.73 -28.30 9.60
N ARG A 314 2.84 -27.55 9.47
CA ARG A 314 3.16 -26.42 10.33
C ARG A 314 2.36 -25.20 9.89
N GLU A 315 1.97 -24.36 10.83
CA GLU A 315 1.08 -23.25 10.55
C GLU A 315 1.70 -21.90 10.90
N LEU A 316 1.42 -20.90 10.06
CA LEU A 316 1.44 -19.49 10.37
C LEU A 316 -0.02 -19.02 10.44
N ARG A 317 -0.39 -18.37 11.54
CA ARG A 317 -1.75 -17.93 11.80
C ARG A 317 -1.77 -16.45 12.14
N TYR A 318 -2.69 -15.72 11.53
CA TYR A 318 -3.11 -14.39 11.94
C TYR A 318 -4.63 -14.40 12.03
N VAL A 319 -5.14 -14.64 13.23
CA VAL A 319 -6.57 -14.86 13.51
C VAL A 319 -6.98 -13.95 14.64
N ASP A 320 -8.00 -13.11 14.41
CA ASP A 320 -8.54 -12.14 15.36
C ASP A 320 -7.47 -11.25 16.01
N GLY A 321 -6.46 -10.85 15.19
CA GLY A 321 -5.33 -10.04 15.62
C GLY A 321 -4.20 -10.81 16.32
N THR A 322 -4.36 -12.11 16.54
CA THR A 322 -3.33 -12.93 17.17
C THR A 322 -2.43 -13.56 16.11
N TYR A 323 -1.12 -13.29 16.22
CA TYR A 323 -0.08 -13.87 15.36
C TYR A 323 0.62 -15.03 16.04
N ASN A 324 0.72 -16.16 15.33
CA ASN A 324 1.50 -17.32 15.73
C ASN A 324 2.18 -17.91 14.50
N ASN A 325 3.44 -18.34 14.62
CA ASN A 325 4.19 -18.91 13.51
C ASN A 325 5.01 -20.13 13.94
N ALA A 326 4.78 -21.25 13.27
CA ALA A 326 5.57 -22.47 13.39
C ALA A 326 6.34 -22.82 12.10
N ILE A 327 6.17 -22.04 11.02
CA ILE A 327 6.87 -22.24 9.74
C ILE A 327 8.24 -21.56 9.83
N PRO A 328 9.37 -22.30 9.75
CA PRO A 328 10.70 -21.70 9.81
C PRO A 328 10.92 -20.68 8.69
N GLU A 329 11.64 -19.61 8.98
CA GLU A 329 11.98 -18.53 8.06
C GLU A 329 10.77 -17.74 7.49
N ALA A 330 9.54 -18.14 7.83
CA ALA A 330 8.36 -17.34 7.57
C ALA A 330 8.27 -16.17 8.55
N GLY A 331 7.61 -15.11 8.14
CA GLY A 331 7.40 -13.93 8.99
C GLY A 331 6.28 -13.05 8.48
N VAL A 332 5.98 -12.02 9.25
CA VAL A 332 5.00 -11.00 8.87
C VAL A 332 5.63 -9.62 8.89
N ARG A 333 5.12 -8.73 8.04
CA ARG A 333 5.48 -7.31 8.00
C ARG A 333 4.23 -6.49 8.20
N PHE A 334 4.24 -5.67 9.22
CA PHE A 334 3.21 -4.67 9.46
C PHE A 334 3.64 -3.35 8.82
N VAL A 335 2.72 -2.69 8.12
CA VAL A 335 2.92 -1.39 7.49
C VAL A 335 2.27 -0.28 8.32
N THR A 336 2.80 0.92 8.20
CA THR A 336 2.26 2.13 8.80
C THR A 336 1.48 2.91 7.76
N ASN A 337 0.15 2.92 7.87
CA ASN A 337 -0.73 3.63 6.95
C ASN A 337 -2.02 4.15 7.63
N GLN A 338 -2.02 4.25 8.97
CA GLN A 338 -3.23 4.61 9.72
C GLN A 338 -3.55 6.11 9.63
N ARG A 339 -4.81 6.46 9.33
CA ARG A 339 -5.36 7.83 9.40
C ARG A 339 -6.18 8.04 10.66
N ALA A 340 -6.23 9.30 11.16
CA ALA A 340 -6.94 9.68 12.39
C ALA A 340 -8.43 9.29 12.45
N ARG A 341 -9.08 9.13 11.31
CA ARG A 341 -10.52 8.80 11.23
C ARG A 341 -10.82 7.38 10.73
N SER A 342 -9.78 6.58 10.54
CA SER A 342 -9.93 5.21 10.07
C SER A 342 -9.87 4.20 11.24
N VAL A 343 -10.43 4.59 12.38
CA VAL A 343 -10.58 3.72 13.55
C VAL A 343 -11.22 2.43 13.16
N GLY A 344 -10.60 1.31 13.53
CA GLY A 344 -11.08 -0.03 13.20
C GLY A 344 -10.61 -0.60 11.86
N ALA A 345 -10.01 0.19 10.98
CA ALA A 345 -9.44 -0.29 9.73
C ALA A 345 -8.06 -0.91 9.96
N ARG A 346 -8.03 -2.10 10.49
CA ARG A 346 -6.80 -2.86 10.75
C ARG A 346 -6.49 -3.69 9.53
N ARG A 347 -5.39 -3.40 8.87
CA ARG A 347 -4.92 -4.17 7.72
C ARG A 347 -4.26 -5.46 8.18
N ALA A 348 -4.48 -6.56 7.47
CA ALA A 348 -3.72 -7.78 7.66
C ALA A 348 -2.24 -7.55 7.31
N PRO A 349 -1.29 -8.17 8.02
CA PRO A 349 0.12 -8.04 7.70
C PRO A 349 0.45 -8.69 6.35
N THR A 350 1.51 -8.19 5.70
CA THR A 350 2.12 -8.93 4.59
C THR A 350 2.89 -10.12 5.15
N VAL A 351 2.58 -11.32 4.68
CA VAL A 351 3.28 -12.55 5.06
C VAL A 351 4.42 -12.80 4.09
N ILE A 352 5.59 -13.13 4.61
CA ILE A 352 6.77 -13.54 3.83
C ILE A 352 7.02 -15.01 4.12
N LEU A 353 7.00 -15.83 3.08
CA LEU A 353 7.19 -17.28 3.16
C LEU A 353 8.48 -17.68 2.42
N PRO A 354 9.21 -18.68 2.88
CA PRO A 354 10.22 -19.33 2.06
C PRO A 354 9.58 -19.97 0.83
N ASN A 355 10.38 -20.27 -0.20
CA ASN A 355 9.86 -20.97 -1.37
C ASN A 355 9.36 -22.37 -0.98
N GLY A 356 8.15 -22.74 -1.41
CA GLY A 356 7.52 -24.00 -1.00
C GLY A 356 6.08 -24.10 -1.46
N LYS A 357 5.42 -25.16 -0.99
CA LYS A 357 3.98 -25.38 -1.20
C LYS A 357 3.21 -25.04 0.07
N TYR A 358 2.11 -24.36 -0.12
CA TYR A 358 1.29 -23.87 0.99
C TYR A 358 -0.20 -23.99 0.67
N ILE A 359 -0.98 -24.18 1.73
CA ILE A 359 -2.42 -23.97 1.72
C ILE A 359 -2.69 -22.71 2.54
N VAL A 360 -3.23 -21.69 1.91
CA VAL A 360 -3.66 -20.44 2.54
C VAL A 360 -5.18 -20.48 2.69
N ARG A 361 -5.66 -20.52 3.92
CA ARG A 361 -7.10 -20.42 4.22
C ARG A 361 -7.44 -19.03 4.68
N LEU A 362 -8.37 -18.40 3.97
CA LEU A 362 -8.94 -17.10 4.31
C LEU A 362 -10.36 -17.28 4.82
N THR A 363 -10.65 -16.63 5.95
CA THR A 363 -12.01 -16.57 6.50
C THR A 363 -12.36 -15.14 6.88
N ARG A 364 -13.64 -14.84 6.83
CA ARG A 364 -14.14 -13.51 7.17
C ARG A 364 -13.77 -13.17 8.61
N LYS A 365 -13.23 -11.97 8.80
CA LYS A 365 -13.14 -11.28 10.08
C LYS A 365 -14.31 -10.29 10.17
N SER A 366 -14.89 -10.14 11.36
CA SER A 366 -15.85 -9.05 11.59
C SER A 366 -15.11 -7.72 11.58
N SER A 367 -15.21 -6.98 10.50
CA SER A 367 -14.48 -5.76 10.24
C SER A 367 -15.30 -4.83 9.35
N GLU A 368 -15.07 -3.54 9.49
CA GLU A 368 -15.65 -2.52 8.60
C GLU A 368 -14.99 -2.51 7.21
N ARG A 369 -13.79 -3.10 7.10
CA ARG A 369 -13.03 -3.22 5.85
C ARG A 369 -12.63 -4.67 5.56
N PRO A 370 -13.58 -5.52 5.13
CA PRO A 370 -13.25 -6.88 4.74
C PRO A 370 -12.25 -6.86 3.56
N ALA A 371 -11.41 -7.89 3.48
CA ALA A 371 -10.47 -8.02 2.38
C ALA A 371 -11.21 -8.07 1.04
N THR A 372 -10.79 -7.23 0.10
CA THR A 372 -11.36 -7.10 -1.24
C THR A 372 -10.45 -7.69 -2.32
N SER A 373 -9.15 -7.81 -2.02
CA SER A 373 -8.19 -8.45 -2.92
C SER A 373 -7.03 -9.06 -2.16
N LEU A 374 -6.33 -9.95 -2.82
CA LEU A 374 -5.08 -10.54 -2.34
C LEU A 374 -4.02 -10.53 -3.45
N THR A 375 -2.76 -10.50 -3.06
CA THR A 375 -1.64 -10.56 -4.01
C THR A 375 -0.56 -11.51 -3.49
N PHE A 376 -0.09 -12.39 -4.37
CA PHE A 376 1.13 -13.16 -4.21
C PHE A 376 2.19 -12.58 -5.13
N ALA A 377 3.40 -12.36 -4.61
CA ALA A 377 4.52 -11.92 -5.43
C ALA A 377 5.75 -12.77 -5.14
N LYS A 378 6.40 -13.22 -6.20
CA LYS A 378 7.67 -13.94 -6.22
C LYS A 378 8.46 -13.53 -7.46
N GLN A 379 9.71 -13.96 -7.57
CA GLN A 379 10.55 -13.62 -8.71
C GLN A 379 9.86 -13.90 -10.05
N GLY A 380 9.80 -12.88 -10.88
CA GLY A 380 9.22 -12.91 -12.22
C GLY A 380 7.71 -13.14 -12.29
N ASN A 381 7.01 -13.14 -11.14
CA ASN A 381 5.58 -13.44 -11.15
C ASN A 381 4.83 -12.73 -10.02
N VAL A 382 3.74 -12.07 -10.37
CA VAL A 382 2.78 -11.46 -9.44
C VAL A 382 1.39 -11.96 -9.78
N ILE A 383 0.68 -12.52 -8.81
CA ILE A 383 -0.70 -13.01 -8.97
C ILE A 383 -1.59 -12.20 -8.05
N SER A 384 -2.62 -11.59 -8.61
CA SER A 384 -3.64 -10.84 -7.87
C SER A 384 -5.00 -11.47 -8.05
N VAL A 385 -5.76 -11.59 -6.96
CA VAL A 385 -7.17 -11.99 -6.98
C VAL A 385 -7.97 -10.82 -6.46
N SER A 386 -8.86 -10.27 -7.26
CA SER A 386 -9.71 -9.15 -6.91
C SER A 386 -11.18 -9.54 -6.75
N LYS A 387 -11.99 -8.61 -6.26
CA LYS A 387 -13.43 -8.82 -5.96
C LYS A 387 -13.65 -10.01 -5.01
N LEU A 388 -12.78 -10.14 -4.00
CA LEU A 388 -12.90 -11.19 -3.00
C LEU A 388 -14.23 -11.07 -2.25
N ASP A 389 -14.94 -12.19 -2.17
CA ASP A 389 -16.07 -12.38 -1.27
C ASP A 389 -15.74 -13.46 -0.23
N LEU A 390 -15.50 -13.08 0.99
CA LEU A 390 -15.23 -13.99 2.11
C LEU A 390 -16.49 -14.33 2.92
N SER A 391 -17.68 -14.24 2.33
CA SER A 391 -18.91 -14.77 2.93
C SER A 391 -18.80 -16.28 3.21
N GLN A 392 -17.99 -16.97 2.41
CA GLN A 392 -17.51 -18.32 2.61
C GLN A 392 -15.98 -18.34 2.69
N SER A 393 -15.40 -19.37 3.30
CA SER A 393 -13.95 -19.56 3.30
C SER A 393 -13.40 -19.71 1.89
N LEU A 394 -12.19 -19.22 1.67
CA LEU A 394 -11.42 -19.44 0.46
C LEU A 394 -10.13 -20.18 0.81
N ASP A 395 -9.94 -21.33 0.22
CA ASP A 395 -8.69 -22.08 0.31
C ASP A 395 -7.88 -21.84 -0.98
N ILE A 396 -6.62 -21.51 -0.81
CA ILE A 396 -5.68 -21.24 -1.91
C ILE A 396 -4.50 -22.19 -1.75
N GLU A 397 -4.40 -23.14 -2.68
CA GLU A 397 -3.21 -23.98 -2.79
C GLU A 397 -2.22 -23.24 -3.68
N ILE A 398 -1.03 -22.96 -3.16
CA ILE A 398 0.03 -22.29 -3.92
C ILE A 398 1.28 -23.14 -3.87
N ASP A 399 1.86 -23.37 -5.02
CA ASP A 399 3.18 -23.93 -5.18
C ASP A 399 4.02 -23.05 -6.15
N PRO A 400 5.30 -23.36 -6.37
CA PRO A 400 6.13 -22.54 -7.24
C PRO A 400 5.65 -22.36 -8.68
N GLN A 401 4.79 -23.23 -9.19
CA GLN A 401 4.30 -23.20 -10.57
C GLN A 401 2.80 -22.96 -10.68
N GLN A 402 2.04 -23.13 -9.61
CA GLN A 402 0.60 -23.20 -9.62
C GLN A 402 -0.02 -22.37 -8.51
N ILE A 403 -1.16 -21.79 -8.82
CA ILE A 403 -2.14 -21.33 -7.83
C ILE A 403 -3.48 -22.01 -8.10
N LYS A 404 -4.12 -22.51 -7.06
CA LYS A 404 -5.46 -23.10 -7.13
C LYS A 404 -6.35 -22.49 -6.07
N LEU A 405 -7.40 -21.84 -6.52
CA LEU A 405 -8.44 -21.25 -5.68
C LEU A 405 -9.55 -22.26 -5.50
N LYS A 406 -9.97 -22.49 -4.25
CA LYS A 406 -11.10 -23.36 -3.90
C LYS A 406 -12.06 -22.66 -2.96
N SER A 407 -13.33 -22.66 -3.27
CA SER A 407 -14.40 -22.13 -2.47
C SER A 407 -15.43 -23.22 -2.15
N ALA A 408 -16.11 -23.10 -1.01
CA ALA A 408 -17.19 -24.02 -0.66
C ALA A 408 -18.45 -23.89 -1.56
N ALA A 409 -18.57 -22.80 -2.31
CA ALA A 409 -19.64 -22.56 -3.27
C ALA A 409 -19.12 -21.74 -4.45
N ALA A 410 -19.81 -21.86 -5.59
CA ALA A 410 -19.48 -21.06 -6.77
C ALA A 410 -19.55 -19.56 -6.45
N ARG A 411 -18.55 -18.81 -6.89
CA ARG A 411 -18.42 -17.36 -6.75
C ARG A 411 -17.80 -16.75 -7.98
N ALA A 412 -17.92 -15.43 -8.11
CA ALA A 412 -17.12 -14.69 -9.08
C ALA A 412 -15.64 -14.82 -8.70
N MET A 413 -14.81 -15.13 -9.68
CA MET A 413 -13.35 -15.20 -9.57
C MET A 413 -12.75 -14.27 -10.60
N ASN A 414 -11.90 -13.36 -10.16
CA ASN A 414 -11.18 -12.45 -11.04
C ASN A 414 -9.70 -12.53 -10.66
N VAL A 415 -8.90 -13.11 -11.54
CA VAL A 415 -7.50 -13.42 -11.27
C VAL A 415 -6.63 -12.82 -12.36
N GLN A 416 -5.65 -12.02 -11.96
CA GLN A 416 -4.56 -11.56 -12.80
C GLN A 416 -3.32 -12.37 -12.47
N ASN A 417 -2.64 -12.87 -13.49
CA ASN A 417 -1.33 -13.50 -13.37
C ASN A 417 -0.35 -12.77 -14.29
N ALA A 418 0.51 -11.95 -13.69
CA ALA A 418 1.52 -11.18 -14.37
C ALA A 418 2.87 -11.89 -14.28
N VAL A 419 3.51 -12.17 -15.42
CA VAL A 419 4.74 -12.96 -15.49
C VAL A 419 5.75 -12.37 -16.48
N SER A 420 7.04 -12.49 -16.14
CA SER A 420 8.17 -12.21 -17.03
C SER A 420 8.88 -13.51 -17.37
N ALA A 421 9.10 -13.78 -18.64
CA ALA A 421 9.79 -14.99 -19.11
C ALA A 421 10.50 -14.73 -20.45
N GLY A 422 11.81 -14.99 -20.50
CA GLY A 422 12.60 -14.90 -21.72
C GLY A 422 12.59 -13.51 -22.37
N GLY A 423 12.58 -12.45 -21.56
CA GLY A 423 12.54 -11.06 -22.04
C GLY A 423 11.18 -10.62 -22.59
N LYS A 424 10.13 -11.42 -22.39
CA LYS A 424 8.73 -11.06 -22.65
C LYS A 424 7.96 -10.97 -21.33
N HIS A 425 6.93 -10.13 -21.32
CA HIS A 425 6.12 -9.87 -20.15
C HIS A 425 4.65 -10.10 -20.50
N PHE A 426 3.98 -10.96 -19.72
CA PHE A 426 2.60 -11.34 -19.96
C PHE A 426 1.73 -10.98 -18.76
N SER A 427 0.50 -10.54 -19.03
CA SER A 427 -0.56 -10.48 -18.02
C SER A 427 -1.76 -11.25 -18.51
N TYR A 428 -2.14 -12.26 -17.76
CA TYR A 428 -3.33 -13.07 -17.99
C TYR A 428 -4.39 -12.66 -16.98
N ASN A 429 -5.51 -12.14 -17.46
CA ASN A 429 -6.63 -11.76 -16.62
C ASN A 429 -7.79 -12.69 -16.96
N ILE A 430 -8.23 -13.48 -15.99
CA ILE A 430 -9.33 -14.43 -16.12
C ILE A 430 -10.44 -14.02 -15.18
N SER A 431 -11.64 -13.86 -15.72
CA SER A 431 -12.85 -13.55 -14.96
C SER A 431 -13.94 -14.55 -15.29
N GLY A 432 -14.55 -15.14 -14.29
CA GLY A 432 -15.64 -16.10 -14.44
C GLY A 432 -16.28 -16.45 -13.11
N SER A 433 -17.12 -17.47 -13.09
CA SER A 433 -17.79 -17.92 -11.88
C SER A 433 -17.62 -19.42 -11.70
N GLY A 434 -17.17 -19.81 -10.51
CA GLY A 434 -16.96 -21.20 -10.17
C GLY A 434 -16.58 -21.40 -8.70
N ASP A 435 -16.40 -22.64 -8.30
CA ASP A 435 -15.90 -23.02 -6.97
C ASP A 435 -14.43 -23.43 -7.01
N VAL A 436 -13.89 -23.69 -8.19
CA VAL A 436 -12.47 -24.01 -8.42
C VAL A 436 -11.94 -23.23 -9.62
N LEU A 437 -10.73 -22.69 -9.49
CA LEU A 437 -9.92 -22.16 -10.59
C LEU A 437 -8.46 -22.47 -10.32
N THR A 438 -7.79 -23.10 -11.28
CA THR A 438 -6.36 -23.41 -11.21
C THR A 438 -5.62 -22.71 -12.34
N LEU A 439 -4.52 -22.04 -12.03
CA LEU A 439 -3.62 -21.44 -13.00
C LEU A 439 -2.23 -22.03 -12.79
N ARG A 440 -1.59 -22.47 -13.88
CA ARG A 440 -0.24 -23.03 -13.88
C ARG A 440 0.61 -22.34 -14.94
N LEU A 441 1.84 -22.00 -14.60
CA LEU A 441 2.82 -21.42 -15.52
C LEU A 441 3.88 -22.45 -15.88
N ASN A 442 4.25 -22.49 -17.15
CA ASN A 442 5.44 -23.21 -17.63
C ASN A 442 6.68 -22.28 -17.71
N GLU A 443 7.82 -22.84 -18.10
CA GLU A 443 9.09 -22.12 -18.20
C GLU A 443 9.09 -20.95 -19.21
N GLY A 444 8.27 -21.04 -20.25
CA GLY A 444 8.17 -20.03 -21.30
C GLY A 444 7.18 -18.91 -20.97
N GLY A 445 6.54 -18.95 -19.79
CA GLY A 445 5.49 -18.00 -19.42
C GLY A 445 4.12 -18.33 -20.01
N GLN A 446 3.97 -19.47 -20.71
CA GLN A 446 2.67 -19.99 -21.12
C GLN A 446 1.85 -20.37 -19.90
N MET A 447 0.56 -20.08 -19.95
CA MET A 447 -0.35 -20.39 -18.86
C MET A 447 -1.29 -21.54 -19.23
N ARG A 448 -1.46 -22.47 -18.30
CA ARG A 448 -2.55 -23.44 -18.31
C ARG A 448 -3.57 -23.07 -17.26
N ALA A 449 -4.84 -23.17 -17.63
CA ALA A 449 -5.93 -22.94 -16.72
C ALA A 449 -6.94 -24.10 -16.76
N SER A 450 -7.45 -24.46 -15.58
CA SER A 450 -8.63 -25.32 -15.44
C SER A 450 -9.54 -24.74 -14.36
N GLY A 451 -10.81 -25.07 -14.41
CA GLY A 451 -11.78 -24.53 -13.46
C GLY A 451 -13.12 -25.20 -13.55
N SER A 452 -14.07 -24.77 -12.72
CA SER A 452 -15.45 -25.23 -12.82
C SER A 452 -15.94 -25.05 -14.25
N SER A 453 -16.58 -26.08 -14.80
CA SER A 453 -17.03 -26.09 -16.19
C SER A 453 -17.89 -24.87 -16.51
N GLY A 454 -17.50 -24.10 -17.52
CA GLY A 454 -18.19 -22.88 -17.90
C GLY A 454 -17.38 -21.96 -18.81
N SER A 455 -17.99 -20.83 -19.14
CA SER A 455 -17.40 -19.79 -19.97
C SER A 455 -16.75 -18.72 -19.09
N TYR A 456 -15.53 -18.36 -19.45
CA TYR A 456 -14.72 -17.36 -18.75
C TYR A 456 -14.31 -16.26 -19.73
N SER A 457 -14.23 -15.04 -19.25
CA SER A 457 -13.62 -13.94 -19.98
C SER A 457 -12.11 -13.97 -19.78
N LEU A 458 -11.37 -13.80 -20.87
CA LEU A 458 -9.91 -13.82 -20.89
C LEU A 458 -9.39 -12.54 -21.56
N LEU A 459 -8.54 -11.80 -20.82
CA LEU A 459 -7.75 -10.70 -21.36
C LEU A 459 -6.27 -11.05 -21.21
N VAL A 460 -5.55 -11.12 -22.30
CA VAL A 460 -4.10 -11.39 -22.31
C VAL A 460 -3.38 -10.19 -22.88
N THR A 461 -2.35 -9.74 -22.18
CA THR A 461 -1.43 -8.74 -22.71
C THR A 461 -0.04 -9.33 -22.82
N ARG A 462 0.67 -8.95 -23.88
CA ARG A 462 2.08 -9.29 -24.09
C ARG A 462 2.86 -8.04 -24.38
N THR A 463 3.95 -7.83 -23.66
CA THR A 463 4.92 -6.76 -23.93
C THR A 463 6.29 -7.39 -24.19
N ASP A 464 6.94 -7.02 -25.28
CA ASP A 464 8.30 -7.48 -25.60
C ASP A 464 9.37 -6.63 -24.91
N SER A 465 10.65 -6.98 -25.11
CA SER A 465 11.80 -6.26 -24.53
C SER A 465 12.02 -4.87 -25.16
N GLU A 466 11.32 -4.53 -26.22
CA GLU A 466 11.36 -3.20 -26.86
C GLU A 466 10.24 -2.30 -26.35
N GLY A 467 9.30 -2.88 -25.57
CA GLY A 467 8.14 -2.19 -25.02
C GLY A 467 6.90 -2.27 -25.92
N ASN A 468 6.95 -2.98 -27.05
CA ASN A 468 5.77 -3.14 -27.89
C ASN A 468 4.76 -4.07 -27.21
N SER A 469 3.51 -3.66 -27.14
CA SER A 469 2.46 -4.40 -26.48
C SER A 469 1.39 -4.86 -27.45
N ARG A 470 0.79 -6.01 -27.15
CA ARG A 470 -0.41 -6.53 -27.81
C ARG A 470 -1.41 -6.98 -26.77
N ILE A 471 -2.68 -6.80 -27.08
CA ILE A 471 -3.81 -7.18 -26.23
C ILE A 471 -4.65 -8.20 -27.01
N PHE A 472 -5.13 -9.20 -26.30
CA PHE A 472 -6.14 -10.15 -26.77
C PHE A 472 -7.26 -10.21 -25.73
N TYR A 473 -8.51 -10.16 -26.19
CA TYR A 473 -9.69 -10.32 -25.34
C TYR A 473 -10.68 -11.28 -25.98
N SER A 474 -11.23 -12.16 -25.18
CA SER A 474 -12.40 -12.98 -25.50
C SER A 474 -13.32 -13.11 -24.29
N SER A 475 -14.62 -12.96 -24.51
CA SER A 475 -15.64 -13.05 -23.47
C SER A 475 -16.04 -14.49 -23.12
N SER A 476 -15.61 -15.50 -23.89
CA SER A 476 -16.22 -16.84 -23.86
C SER A 476 -15.23 -18.00 -24.05
N VAL A 477 -14.08 -17.94 -23.36
CA VAL A 477 -13.16 -19.09 -23.32
C VAL A 477 -13.72 -20.16 -22.39
N ASN A 478 -13.77 -21.41 -22.86
CA ASN A 478 -14.29 -22.51 -22.08
C ASN A 478 -13.21 -23.07 -21.14
N LEU A 479 -13.53 -23.24 -19.87
CA LEU A 479 -12.73 -24.01 -18.92
C LEU A 479 -13.52 -25.21 -18.42
N SER A 480 -12.81 -26.25 -18.01
CA SER A 480 -13.34 -27.48 -17.45
C SER A 480 -12.52 -27.91 -16.24
N ASP A 481 -13.10 -28.67 -15.34
CA ASP A 481 -12.43 -29.37 -14.25
C ASP A 481 -11.89 -30.75 -14.66
N GLU A 482 -12.23 -31.21 -15.86
CA GLU A 482 -11.78 -32.49 -16.44
C GLU A 482 -10.54 -32.36 -17.36
N GLY A 483 -9.91 -31.15 -17.41
CA GLY A 483 -8.74 -30.89 -18.24
C GLY A 483 -8.21 -29.48 -18.13
N GLU A 484 -7.13 -29.20 -18.85
CA GLU A 484 -6.44 -27.91 -18.85
C GLU A 484 -6.55 -27.21 -20.22
N ALA A 485 -6.86 -25.92 -20.23
CA ALA A 485 -6.74 -25.04 -21.39
C ALA A 485 -5.35 -24.37 -21.35
N GLU A 486 -4.57 -24.49 -22.42
CA GLU A 486 -3.24 -23.88 -22.55
C GLU A 486 -3.31 -22.64 -23.45
N PHE A 487 -2.84 -21.53 -22.91
CA PHE A 487 -2.73 -20.26 -23.60
C PHE A 487 -1.26 -20.01 -23.95
N ASP A 488 -0.95 -20.03 -25.26
CA ASP A 488 0.37 -19.65 -25.75
C ASP A 488 0.34 -18.25 -26.35
N PRO A 489 0.75 -17.22 -25.62
CA PRO A 489 0.72 -15.85 -26.10
C PRO A 489 1.98 -15.46 -26.88
N ALA A 490 2.84 -16.40 -27.22
CA ALA A 490 4.09 -16.07 -27.90
C ALA A 490 3.87 -15.61 -29.34
N GLU A 491 2.81 -16.10 -30.02
CA GLU A 491 2.64 -15.97 -31.46
C GLU A 491 1.18 -15.72 -31.84
N TRP A 492 0.45 -14.78 -31.25
CA TRP A 492 -0.85 -14.39 -31.83
C TRP A 492 -0.73 -13.06 -32.60
N GLU A 493 -1.59 -12.92 -33.61
CA GLU A 493 -1.87 -11.64 -34.29
C GLU A 493 -3.32 -11.23 -34.00
N ASP A 494 -4.30 -11.68 -34.80
CA ASP A 494 -5.71 -11.33 -34.59
C ASP A 494 -6.52 -12.43 -33.89
N ALA A 495 -5.90 -13.56 -33.58
CA ALA A 495 -6.55 -14.69 -32.96
C ALA A 495 -5.58 -15.46 -32.03
N LEU A 496 -6.11 -15.96 -30.94
CA LEU A 496 -5.39 -16.82 -30.00
C LEU A 496 -5.88 -18.24 -30.12
N THR A 497 -4.97 -19.18 -30.32
CA THR A 497 -5.28 -20.61 -30.29
C THR A 497 -5.10 -21.14 -28.86
N VAL A 498 -6.15 -21.76 -28.35
CA VAL A 498 -6.18 -22.40 -27.04
C VAL A 498 -6.15 -23.91 -27.22
N GLY A 499 -5.13 -24.57 -26.73
CA GLY A 499 -5.04 -26.03 -26.73
C GLY A 499 -5.70 -26.62 -25.48
N TYR A 500 -6.49 -27.65 -25.66
CA TYR A 500 -7.14 -28.38 -24.57
C TYR A 500 -6.46 -29.72 -24.34
N TYR A 501 -6.21 -30.03 -23.08
CA TYR A 501 -5.50 -31.24 -22.65
C TYR A 501 -6.28 -31.95 -21.55
N ALA A 502 -6.29 -33.29 -21.57
CA ALA A 502 -6.78 -34.07 -20.45
C ALA A 502 -5.85 -33.99 -19.23
N ASP A 503 -6.31 -34.43 -18.07
CA ASP A 503 -5.53 -34.46 -16.83
C ASP A 503 -4.21 -35.22 -16.91
N ASP A 504 -4.13 -36.22 -17.78
CA ASP A 504 -2.91 -36.99 -18.04
C ASP A 504 -1.94 -36.31 -19.04
N GLY A 505 -2.28 -35.09 -19.50
CA GLY A 505 -1.50 -34.31 -20.45
C GLY A 505 -1.73 -34.67 -21.92
N THR A 506 -2.68 -35.57 -22.23
CA THR A 506 -3.02 -35.90 -23.60
C THR A 506 -3.72 -34.73 -24.28
N PHE A 507 -3.20 -34.28 -25.45
CA PHE A 507 -3.85 -33.25 -26.25
C PHE A 507 -5.20 -33.76 -26.75
N LEU A 508 -6.26 -32.98 -26.60
CA LEU A 508 -7.61 -33.29 -27.01
C LEU A 508 -7.96 -32.58 -28.31
N GLU A 509 -7.94 -31.25 -28.27
CA GLU A 509 -8.32 -30.39 -29.40
C GLU A 509 -7.73 -28.99 -29.22
N ALA A 510 -7.88 -28.15 -30.23
CA ALA A 510 -7.57 -26.74 -30.16
C ALA A 510 -8.72 -25.92 -30.72
N GLU A 511 -9.05 -24.84 -30.04
CA GLU A 511 -10.00 -23.83 -30.48
C GLU A 511 -9.27 -22.51 -30.73
N THR A 512 -9.73 -21.80 -31.76
CA THR A 512 -9.19 -20.48 -32.08
C THR A 512 -10.23 -19.43 -31.78
N TYR A 513 -9.85 -18.51 -30.87
CA TYR A 513 -10.66 -17.39 -30.46
C TYR A 513 -10.16 -16.13 -31.17
N THR A 514 -11.07 -15.42 -31.84
CA THR A 514 -10.77 -14.13 -32.46
C THR A 514 -10.82 -13.03 -31.44
N LEU A 515 -10.00 -11.98 -31.63
CA LEU A 515 -10.04 -10.76 -30.82
C LEU A 515 -11.44 -10.15 -30.86
N GLU A 516 -12.04 -9.97 -29.69
CA GLU A 516 -13.28 -9.23 -29.52
C GLU A 516 -13.00 -7.75 -29.33
N ALA A 517 -13.95 -6.89 -29.68
CA ALA A 517 -13.84 -5.46 -29.45
C ALA A 517 -13.68 -5.14 -27.97
N LEU A 518 -12.74 -4.26 -27.69
CA LEU A 518 -12.50 -3.75 -26.34
C LEU A 518 -13.63 -2.77 -25.98
N SER A 519 -14.00 -2.71 -24.71
CA SER A 519 -15.05 -1.82 -24.22
C SER A 519 -14.77 -1.32 -22.81
N ALA A 520 -15.36 -0.19 -22.43
CA ALA A 520 -15.23 0.40 -21.11
C ALA A 520 -15.54 -0.57 -19.96
N GLY A 521 -16.47 -1.51 -20.17
CA GLY A 521 -16.81 -2.51 -19.17
C GLY A 521 -15.68 -3.48 -18.80
N LEU A 522 -14.62 -3.57 -19.59
CA LEU A 522 -13.48 -4.45 -19.31
C LEU A 522 -12.67 -3.98 -18.10
N LEU A 523 -12.57 -2.67 -17.86
CA LEU A 523 -11.89 -2.18 -16.66
C LEU A 523 -12.58 -2.70 -15.40
N ASP A 524 -13.89 -2.57 -15.33
CA ASP A 524 -14.65 -3.07 -14.19
C ASP A 524 -14.62 -4.60 -14.13
N LEU A 525 -14.71 -5.27 -15.29
CA LEU A 525 -14.71 -6.72 -15.35
C LEU A 525 -13.43 -7.32 -14.76
N PHE A 526 -12.28 -6.79 -15.16
CA PHE A 526 -10.96 -7.29 -14.74
C PHE A 526 -10.33 -6.49 -13.58
N ASP A 527 -11.06 -5.51 -13.03
CA ASP A 527 -10.53 -4.63 -11.99
C ASP A 527 -9.21 -3.93 -12.43
N LEU A 528 -9.23 -3.38 -13.64
CA LEU A 528 -8.11 -2.64 -14.23
C LEU A 528 -8.31 -1.15 -13.99
N ASP A 529 -7.21 -0.43 -13.86
CA ASP A 529 -7.19 1.03 -13.78
C ASP A 529 -6.83 1.67 -15.12
N ARG A 530 -6.99 2.99 -15.21
CA ARG A 530 -6.61 3.74 -16.41
C ARG A 530 -5.12 3.66 -16.72
N ASP A 531 -4.27 3.52 -15.67
CA ASP A 531 -2.82 3.40 -15.84
C ASP A 531 -2.45 2.09 -16.56
N PHE A 532 -3.29 1.05 -16.42
CA PHE A 532 -3.14 -0.18 -17.19
C PHE A 532 -3.25 0.09 -18.69
N ILE A 533 -4.19 0.94 -19.10
CA ILE A 533 -4.44 1.29 -20.49
C ILE A 533 -3.32 2.14 -21.06
N GLN A 534 -2.86 3.16 -20.32
CA GLN A 534 -1.77 4.06 -20.75
C GLN A 534 -0.44 3.32 -20.99
N ASN A 535 -0.31 2.09 -20.49
CA ASN A 535 0.83 1.24 -20.79
C ASN A 535 0.74 0.54 -22.18
N PHE A 536 -0.31 0.78 -22.98
CA PHE A 536 -0.43 0.19 -24.31
C PHE A 536 -0.37 1.28 -25.38
N ASP A 537 0.52 1.10 -26.38
CA ASP A 537 0.76 2.07 -27.46
C ASP A 537 -0.40 2.16 -28.49
N ASP A 538 -1.44 1.40 -28.32
CA ASP A 538 -2.63 1.40 -29.17
C ASP A 538 -3.72 2.29 -28.55
N GLU A 539 -3.36 3.57 -28.33
CA GLU A 539 -4.31 4.59 -27.83
C GLU A 539 -5.55 4.63 -28.73
N ASP A 540 -5.39 4.52 -30.05
CA ASP A 540 -6.49 4.56 -31.02
C ASP A 540 -7.52 3.43 -30.80
N ALA A 541 -7.07 2.22 -30.42
CA ALA A 541 -7.96 1.08 -30.19
C ALA A 541 -8.81 1.24 -28.91
N TRP A 542 -8.33 2.03 -27.98
CA TRP A 542 -9.04 2.32 -26.72
C TRP A 542 -9.90 3.58 -26.83
N ASP A 543 -9.45 4.62 -27.53
CA ASP A 543 -10.19 5.88 -27.71
C ASP A 543 -11.53 5.63 -28.42
N ASP A 544 -11.55 4.77 -29.46
CA ASP A 544 -12.78 4.35 -30.12
C ASP A 544 -13.71 3.54 -29.20
N ALA A 545 -13.14 2.72 -28.29
CA ALA A 545 -13.89 1.89 -27.35
C ALA A 545 -14.46 2.69 -26.16
N TRP A 546 -13.82 3.82 -25.80
CA TRP A 546 -14.14 4.58 -24.59
C TRP A 546 -15.01 5.79 -24.85
N GLY A 547 -15.14 6.21 -26.13
CA GLY A 547 -15.86 7.44 -26.48
C GLY A 547 -15.28 8.65 -25.72
N LEU A 548 -13.98 8.67 -25.51
CA LEU A 548 -13.27 9.85 -25.05
C LEU A 548 -13.26 10.83 -26.22
N GLU A 549 -14.39 11.50 -26.43
CA GLU A 549 -14.34 12.76 -27.17
C GLU A 549 -13.28 13.60 -26.45
N GLU A 550 -12.29 14.06 -27.19
CA GLU A 550 -11.37 15.10 -26.73
C GLU A 550 -12.24 16.16 -26.05
N GLU A 551 -12.18 16.27 -24.73
CA GLU A 551 -12.73 17.41 -24.03
C GLU A 551 -12.03 18.63 -24.63
N GLY A 552 -12.76 19.28 -25.52
CA GLY A 552 -12.30 20.41 -26.29
C GLY A 552 -11.63 21.42 -25.38
N ASP A 553 -10.48 21.84 -25.83
CA ASP A 553 -9.84 23.12 -25.63
C ASP A 553 -10.44 23.91 -24.45
N PHE A 554 -9.90 23.73 -23.27
CA PHE A 554 -10.08 24.67 -22.18
C PHE A 554 -9.37 25.94 -22.57
N GLY A 555 -10.14 26.81 -23.29
CA GLY A 555 -9.73 28.15 -23.64
C GLY A 555 -9.03 28.82 -22.47
N GLU A 556 -7.84 29.29 -22.74
CA GLU A 556 -7.12 30.21 -21.88
C GLU A 556 -8.09 31.32 -21.44
N ALA A 557 -8.53 31.27 -20.20
CA ALA A 557 -9.19 32.41 -19.58
C ALA A 557 -8.10 33.47 -19.36
N GLU A 558 -8.11 34.46 -20.24
CA GLU A 558 -7.34 35.69 -20.10
C GLU A 558 -7.53 36.24 -18.69
N ALA A 559 -6.41 36.48 -18.05
CA ALA A 559 -6.33 37.19 -16.79
C ALA A 559 -6.58 38.68 -17.09
N ASP A 560 -7.81 39.14 -16.90
CA ASP A 560 -8.07 40.58 -16.74
C ASP A 560 -7.70 40.98 -15.32
N GLY A 561 -6.79 41.95 -15.30
CA GLY A 561 -6.23 42.52 -14.09
C GLY A 561 -7.15 43.58 -13.47
N ASP A 562 -6.66 44.03 -12.33
CA ASP A 562 -6.97 45.27 -11.62
C ASP A 562 -8.33 45.36 -10.91
N ASP A 563 -8.33 45.33 -9.60
CA ASP A 563 -8.57 46.58 -8.88
C ASP A 563 -8.11 46.50 -7.40
N GLN A 564 -7.37 47.51 -7.02
CA GLN A 564 -6.99 47.85 -5.66
C GLN A 564 -8.16 48.56 -4.96
N GLY A 565 -8.46 48.18 -3.74
CA GLY A 565 -9.42 48.90 -2.91
C GLY A 565 -9.18 48.59 -1.43
N ASP A 566 -8.43 49.46 -0.79
CA ASP A 566 -8.20 49.55 0.65
C ASP A 566 -9.50 49.96 1.37
N PRO A 567 -9.83 49.40 2.55
CA PRO A 567 -11.00 49.78 3.32
C PRO A 567 -10.64 50.78 4.42
N SER A 568 -11.33 51.89 4.44
CA SER A 568 -11.42 52.73 5.64
C SER A 568 -12.87 53.00 6.00
N ASP A 569 -13.19 52.67 7.25
CA ASP A 569 -14.10 53.32 8.20
C ASP A 569 -15.42 53.92 7.70
N THR A 570 -16.53 53.53 8.28
CA THR A 570 -17.22 54.30 9.30
C THR A 570 -18.58 53.70 9.71
N GLU A 571 -18.82 53.86 10.97
CA GLU A 571 -20.01 53.65 11.77
C GLU A 571 -21.31 54.22 11.17
N ASN A 572 -22.39 53.62 11.55
CA ASN A 572 -23.52 54.20 12.27
C ASN A 572 -24.94 54.03 11.66
N ASP A 573 -25.73 53.56 12.56
CA ASP A 573 -27.13 53.95 12.93
C ASP A 573 -28.33 53.59 12.06
N SER A 574 -29.11 52.85 12.76
CA SER A 574 -30.54 53.05 13.10
C SER A 574 -31.66 52.82 12.07
N ASN A 575 -32.51 51.98 12.57
CA ASN A 575 -33.95 52.19 12.68
C ASN A 575 -34.93 51.75 11.59
N GLY A 576 -35.81 50.90 12.00
CA GLY A 576 -37.24 51.18 11.78
C GLY A 576 -38.03 50.32 10.81
N GLY A 577 -38.87 49.47 11.34
CA GLY A 577 -40.24 49.47 10.87
C GLY A 577 -40.79 48.21 10.18
N ASN A 578 -41.35 47.32 10.92
CA ASN A 578 -42.78 47.08 11.06
C ASN A 578 -43.58 46.49 9.87
N GLY A 579 -44.28 45.42 10.17
CA GLY A 579 -45.54 45.00 9.51
C GLY A 579 -45.39 43.73 8.65
N GLY A 580 -46.02 42.61 8.86
CA GLY A 580 -47.18 42.29 9.61
C GLY A 580 -47.99 41.24 8.85
N ARG A 581 -48.49 40.25 9.58
CA ARG A 581 -49.64 39.35 9.24
C ARG A 581 -49.43 38.36 8.11
N GLY A 582 -49.81 37.12 8.23
CA GLY A 582 -50.76 36.34 9.01
C GLY A 582 -50.86 35.01 8.36
N GLY A 583 -50.99 34.00 9.11
CA GLY A 583 -52.11 33.20 9.46
C GLY A 583 -52.24 32.08 8.43
N SER A 584 -52.28 30.87 8.73
CA SER A 584 -53.20 30.06 9.49
C SER A 584 -52.86 28.56 9.32
N ASP A 585 -52.76 27.86 10.41
CA ASP A 585 -53.12 26.44 10.52
C ASP A 585 -54.63 26.27 10.23
N PRO A 586 -55.17 25.08 10.03
CA PRO A 586 -55.20 24.03 11.03
C PRO A 586 -55.23 22.56 10.51
N GLU A 587 -54.83 21.68 11.39
CA GLU A 587 -55.60 20.57 12.02
C GLU A 587 -56.01 19.35 11.20
N ASP A 588 -55.66 18.22 11.84
CA ASP A 588 -56.40 16.97 12.13
C ASP A 588 -56.56 15.94 10.99
N ASP A 589 -56.30 14.69 11.22
CA ASP A 589 -56.93 13.67 12.05
C ASP A 589 -56.29 12.29 11.80
N ASP A 590 -55.88 11.61 12.82
CA ASP A 590 -56.31 10.42 13.51
C ASP A 590 -56.61 9.12 12.73
N SER A 591 -56.28 8.09 13.44
CA SER A 591 -56.63 6.66 13.32
C SER A 591 -55.59 5.78 12.58
N GLY A 592 -54.98 4.79 13.18
CA GLY A 592 -55.40 3.89 14.26
C GLY A 592 -55.35 2.46 13.77
N ARG A 593 -54.72 1.60 14.58
CA ARG A 593 -54.84 0.13 14.64
C ARG A 593 -53.83 -0.76 13.92
N ASP A 594 -53.03 -1.33 14.77
CA ASP A 594 -53.02 -2.72 15.31
C ASP A 594 -52.75 -3.88 14.36
N SER A 595 -51.73 -4.56 14.70
CA SER A 595 -51.57 -5.93 15.23
C SER A 595 -51.03 -7.01 14.29
N ASN A 596 -50.03 -7.67 14.84
CA ASN A 596 -49.71 -9.11 14.79
C ASN A 596 -49.26 -9.80 13.49
N GLY A 597 -48.08 -10.42 13.66
CA GLY A 597 -47.57 -11.53 12.89
C GLY A 597 -46.08 -11.69 13.12
#